data_a0a8a3f5b265687b052b5764df5dc202
#
_entry.id   a0a8a3f5b265687b052b5764df5dc202
#
_cell.length_a   1.000
_cell.length_b   1.000
_cell.length_c   1.000
_cell.angle_alpha   90.00
_cell.angle_beta   90.00
_cell.angle_gamma   90.00
#
_symmetry.space_group_name_H-M   'P 1'
#
loop_
_entity.id
_entity.type
_entity.pdbx_description
1 polymer ?
#
loop_
_entity_poly.entity_id
_entity_poly.type
_entity_poly.pdbx_seq_one_letter_code
_entity_poly.pdbx_strand_id
1 'polypeptide(L)' 'MQIICNGEKKDIEPGTLLVAFMTALGIEPDTVFVECNGAILKKEDYATFVVPEDAVLELIRFVGGG' A
#
# COMPACT_ATOMS: atom_id res chain seq x y z
N MET A 1 -13.00 7.69 -0.61
CA MET A 1 -12.08 8.49 0.25
C MET A 1 -10.76 8.73 -0.45
N GLN A 2 -10.07 9.76 -0.07
CA GLN A 2 -8.81 10.11 -0.71
C GLN A 2 -7.63 9.67 0.15
N ILE A 3 -6.62 9.11 -0.50
CA ILE A 3 -5.36 8.77 0.13
C ILE A 3 -4.23 9.34 -0.73
N ILE A 4 -3.01 9.27 -0.21
CA ILE A 4 -1.83 9.65 -0.97
C ILE A 4 -0.96 8.40 -1.10
N CYS A 5 -0.55 8.08 -2.31
CA CYS A 5 0.31 6.93 -2.57
C CYS A 5 1.48 7.38 -3.43
N ASN A 6 2.68 7.24 -2.89
CA ASN A 6 3.91 7.68 -3.55
C ASN A 6 3.79 9.13 -4.03
N GLY A 7 3.21 9.98 -3.19
CA GLY A 7 3.07 11.41 -3.47
C GLY A 7 1.89 11.77 -4.35
N GLU A 8 1.11 10.80 -4.81
CA GLU A 8 -0.02 11.07 -5.69
C GLU A 8 -1.34 10.83 -4.98
N LYS A 9 -2.30 11.70 -5.21
CA LYS A 9 -3.64 11.53 -4.67
C LYS A 9 -4.36 10.42 -5.40
N LYS A 10 -5.00 9.53 -4.65
CA LYS A 10 -5.79 8.42 -5.19
C LYS A 10 -7.13 8.37 -4.46
N ASP A 11 -8.16 8.03 -5.21
CA ASP A 11 -9.49 7.85 -4.64
C ASP A 11 -9.75 6.37 -4.52
N ILE A 12 -10.09 5.90 -3.33
CA ILE A 12 -10.42 4.50 -3.11
C ILE A 12 -11.65 4.39 -2.23
N GLU A 13 -12.29 3.23 -2.27
CA GLU A 13 -13.47 3.00 -1.44
C GLU A 13 -13.07 2.76 0.01
N PRO A 14 -13.84 3.28 0.98
CA PRO A 14 -13.61 2.93 2.37
C PRO A 14 -13.64 1.41 2.57
N GLY A 15 -12.74 0.89 3.38
CA GLY A 15 -12.67 -0.55 3.62
C GLY A 15 -11.83 -1.32 2.62
N THR A 16 -11.16 -0.63 1.71
CA THR A 16 -10.32 -1.29 0.72
C THR A 16 -9.12 -1.94 1.40
N LEU A 17 -8.89 -3.22 1.09
CA LEU A 17 -7.71 -3.92 1.57
C LEU A 17 -6.49 -3.46 0.80
N LEU A 18 -5.35 -3.40 1.49
CA LEU A 18 -4.09 -2.99 0.88
C LEU A 18 -3.74 -3.86 -0.34
N VAL A 19 -3.90 -5.17 -0.23
CA VAL A 19 -3.58 -6.05 -1.36
C VAL A 19 -4.48 -5.80 -2.56
N ALA A 20 -5.76 -5.47 -2.33
CA ALA A 20 -6.67 -5.12 -3.42
C ALA A 20 -6.24 -3.82 -4.09
N PHE A 21 -5.83 -2.85 -3.31
CA PHE A 21 -5.33 -1.59 -3.84
C PHE A 21 -4.07 -1.82 -4.70
N MET A 22 -3.13 -2.61 -4.18
CA MET A 22 -1.90 -2.91 -4.93
C MET A 22 -2.20 -3.66 -6.22
N THR A 23 -3.11 -4.63 -6.17
CA THR A 23 -3.49 -5.38 -7.36
C THR A 23 -4.08 -4.47 -8.42
N ALA A 24 -4.91 -3.52 -8.02
CA ALA A 24 -5.50 -2.56 -8.95
C ALA A 24 -4.42 -1.70 -9.64
N LEU A 25 -3.29 -1.49 -8.98
CA LEU A 25 -2.17 -0.75 -9.55
C LEU A 25 -1.21 -1.65 -10.33
N GLY A 26 -1.47 -2.95 -10.38
CA GLY A 26 -0.58 -3.90 -11.04
C GLY A 26 0.68 -4.21 -10.24
N ILE A 27 0.64 -4.02 -8.94
CA ILE A 27 1.80 -4.23 -8.08
C ILE A 27 1.65 -5.54 -7.32
N GLU A 28 2.68 -6.39 -7.42
CA GLU A 28 2.73 -7.64 -6.66
C GLU A 28 3.16 -7.35 -5.24
N PRO A 29 2.39 -7.76 -4.22
CA PRO A 29 2.73 -7.46 -2.84
C PRO A 29 4.13 -7.90 -2.41
N ASP A 30 4.62 -9.01 -2.99
CA ASP A 30 5.93 -9.54 -2.61
C ASP A 30 7.10 -8.72 -3.15
N THR A 31 6.84 -7.70 -3.94
CA THR A 31 7.90 -6.94 -4.59
C THR A 31 8.13 -5.58 -3.97
N VAL A 32 7.39 -5.24 -2.92
CA VAL A 32 7.48 -3.91 -2.31
C VAL A 32 7.49 -3.98 -0.80
N PHE A 33 8.14 -2.99 -0.19
CA PHE A 33 7.91 -2.64 1.21
C PHE A 33 6.81 -1.59 1.23
N VAL A 34 5.95 -1.65 2.23
CA VAL A 34 4.86 -0.69 2.37
C VAL A 34 5.03 0.09 3.65
N GLU A 35 5.03 1.42 3.54
CA GLU A 35 4.89 2.30 4.70
C GLU A 35 3.51 2.90 4.69
N CYS A 36 2.90 2.97 5.85
CA CYS A 36 1.63 3.64 6.01
C CYS A 36 1.76 4.64 7.15
N ASN A 37 1.54 5.90 6.83
CA ASN A 37 1.65 7.00 7.80
C ASN A 37 3.00 6.98 8.54
N GLY A 38 4.06 6.67 7.81
CA GLY A 38 5.42 6.68 8.35
C GLY A 38 5.87 5.41 9.03
N ALA A 39 5.00 4.40 9.13
CA ALA A 39 5.35 3.14 9.78
C ALA A 39 5.43 2.02 8.75
N ILE A 40 6.49 1.22 8.81
CA ILE A 40 6.65 0.08 7.90
C ILE A 40 5.73 -1.04 8.34
N LEU A 41 4.94 -1.56 7.40
CA LEU A 41 4.06 -2.68 7.68
C LEU A 41 4.83 -3.99 7.55
N LYS A 42 4.47 -4.96 8.38
CA LYS A 42 5.01 -6.31 8.25
C LYS A 42 4.33 -7.01 7.09
N LYS A 43 5.10 -7.72 6.30
CA LYS A 43 4.57 -8.43 5.15
C LYS A 43 3.45 -9.39 5.51
N GLU A 44 3.55 -10.02 6.65
CA GLU A 44 2.53 -10.96 7.13
C GLU A 44 1.18 -10.28 7.38
N ASP A 45 1.16 -8.96 7.51
CA ASP A 45 -0.06 -8.21 7.75
C ASP A 45 -0.71 -7.66 6.48
N TYR A 46 -0.04 -7.77 5.34
CA TYR A 46 -0.54 -7.15 4.10
C TYR A 46 -1.93 -7.66 3.71
N ALA A 47 -2.16 -8.96 3.87
CA ALA A 47 -3.42 -9.56 3.40
C ALA A 47 -4.64 -9.11 4.20
N THR A 48 -4.45 -8.65 5.43
CA THR A 48 -5.55 -8.25 6.30
C THR A 48 -5.58 -6.75 6.58
N PHE A 49 -4.60 -6.02 6.07
CA PHE A 49 -4.51 -4.59 6.35
C PHE A 49 -5.55 -3.82 5.55
N VAL A 50 -6.39 -3.06 6.23
CA VAL A 50 -7.36 -2.17 5.60
C VAL A 50 -6.75 -0.78 5.53
N VAL A 51 -6.76 -0.18 4.34
CA VAL A 51 -6.19 1.15 4.15
C VAL A 51 -7.02 2.17 4.93
N PRO A 52 -6.40 2.88 5.88
CA PRO A 52 -7.17 3.85 6.68
C PRO A 52 -7.51 5.10 5.88
N GLU A 53 -8.50 5.83 6.39
CA GLU A 53 -8.87 7.11 5.82
C GLU A 53 -7.68 8.07 5.91
N ASP A 54 -7.48 8.86 4.87
CA ASP A 54 -6.39 9.84 4.79
C ASP A 54 -4.99 9.22 4.89
N ALA A 55 -4.87 7.95 4.54
CA ALA A 55 -3.57 7.28 4.60
C ALA A 55 -2.55 7.92 3.66
N VAL A 56 -1.31 7.95 4.13
CA VAL A 56 -0.16 8.29 3.29
C VAL A 56 0.64 7.01 3.12
N LEU A 57 0.58 6.44 1.92
CA LEU A 57 1.24 5.18 1.61
C LEU A 57 2.48 5.43 0.78
N GLU A 58 3.54 4.68 1.09
CA GLU A 58 4.73 4.60 0.24
C GLU A 58 4.94 3.13 -0.11
N LEU A 59 4.96 2.85 -1.40
CA LEU A 59 5.23 1.51 -1.89
C LEU A 59 6.63 1.52 -2.48
N ILE A 60 7.57 0.92 -1.75
CA ILE A 60 8.99 0.99 -2.10
C ILE A 60 9.40 -0.33 -2.70
N ARG A 61 9.76 -0.32 -3.98
CA ARG A 61 10.11 -1.54 -4.69
C ARG A 61 11.48 -2.03 -4.26
N PHE A 62 11.61 -3.33 -4.05
CA PHE A 62 12.92 -3.95 -3.84
C PHE A 62 13.74 -3.83 -5.11
N VAL A 63 15.02 -3.61 -4.95
CA VAL A 63 15.95 -3.61 -6.06
C VAL A 63 16.91 -4.78 -5.87
N GLY A 64 17.15 -5.50 -6.92
CA GLY A 64 18.15 -6.54 -6.92
C GLY A 64 17.80 -7.74 -6.10
N GLY A 65 16.59 -8.03 -5.94
CA GLY A 65 16.18 -9.17 -5.16
C GLY A 65 16.81 -10.42 -5.68
N GLY A 66 17.71 -10.61 -5.85
CA GLY A 66 18.42 -11.81 -6.32
C GLY A 66 17.65 -13.06 -6.00
#